data_b76a385bf9636722a0e6fea7db0696c0
#
_entry.id   b76a385bf9636722a0e6fea7db0696c0
#
_cell.length_a   1.000
_cell.length_b   1.000
_cell.length_c   1.000
_cell.angle_alpha   90.00
_cell.angle_beta   90.00
_cell.angle_gamma   90.00
#
_symmetry.space_group_name_H-M   'P 1'
#
loop_
_entity.id
_entity.type
_entity.pdbx_description
1 polymer ?
#
loop_
_entity_poly.entity_id
_entity_poly.type
_entity_poly.pdbx_seq_one_letter_code
_entity_poly.pdbx_strand_id
1 'polypeptide(L)'
;MINNKIINSIEALLFGAGRPLRLSEIKGLLEMDLGQLELSSIKIALNSLEERYQNTSIEIKEVASGYRLQVKQEFSPCLSTLWNDKSQRISKSLMET
;
A
#
# COMPACT_ATOMS: atom_id res chain seq x y z
N MET A 1 -12.09 -14.51 -14.16
CA MET A 1 -11.08 -13.55 -14.66
C MET A 1 -10.92 -12.40 -13.67
N ILE A 2 -9.70 -12.01 -13.42
CA ILE A 2 -9.45 -10.94 -12.47
C ILE A 2 -9.71 -9.60 -13.12
N ASN A 3 -10.49 -8.78 -12.45
CA ASN A 3 -10.85 -7.46 -12.95
C ASN A 3 -9.74 -6.46 -12.61
N ASN A 4 -9.11 -5.87 -13.62
CA ASN A 4 -8.06 -4.88 -13.42
C ASN A 4 -8.55 -3.68 -12.63
N LYS A 5 -9.83 -3.35 -12.73
CA LYS A 5 -10.41 -2.26 -11.97
C LYS A 5 -10.31 -2.53 -10.47
N ILE A 6 -10.60 -3.77 -10.06
CA ILE A 6 -10.50 -4.15 -8.65
C ILE A 6 -9.05 -4.05 -8.19
N ILE A 7 -8.13 -4.60 -8.98
CA ILE A 7 -6.71 -4.60 -8.64
C ILE A 7 -6.20 -3.16 -8.47
N ASN A 8 -6.51 -2.32 -9.44
CA ASN A 8 -6.05 -0.93 -9.40
C ASN A 8 -6.70 -0.14 -8.28
N SER A 9 -7.97 -0.44 -7.98
CA SER A 9 -8.66 0.24 -6.88
C SER A 9 -8.05 -0.12 -5.53
N ILE A 10 -7.67 -1.40 -5.36
CA ILE A 10 -7.00 -1.82 -4.12
C ILE A 10 -5.65 -1.11 -4.00
N GLU A 11 -4.90 -1.06 -5.08
CA GLU A 11 -3.62 -0.36 -5.09
C GLU A 11 -3.79 1.09 -4.66
N ALA A 12 -4.78 1.76 -5.23
CA ALA A 12 -5.06 3.15 -4.90
C ALA A 12 -5.42 3.33 -3.43
N LEU A 13 -6.24 2.41 -2.90
CA LEU A 13 -6.63 2.47 -1.49
C LEU A 13 -5.42 2.29 -0.57
N LEU A 14 -4.60 1.29 -0.85
CA LEU A 14 -3.43 1.03 -0.02
C LEU A 14 -2.41 2.17 -0.08
N PHE A 15 -2.21 2.70 -1.26
CA PHE A 15 -1.28 3.80 -1.43
C PHE A 15 -1.79 5.08 -0.76
N GLY A 16 -3.07 5.35 -0.90
CA GLY A 16 -3.66 6.59 -0.40
C GLY A 16 -4.01 6.57 1.08
N ALA A 17 -4.16 5.38 1.67
CA ALA A 17 -4.62 5.28 3.06
C ALA A 17 -3.60 5.77 4.08
N GLY A 18 -2.31 5.57 3.81
CA GLY A 18 -1.27 5.95 4.76
C GLY A 18 -1.25 5.10 6.03
N ARG A 19 -1.99 3.99 6.03
CA ARG A 19 -2.05 3.06 7.14
C ARG A 19 -2.49 1.70 6.61
N PRO A 20 -2.27 0.61 7.38
CA PRO A 20 -2.77 -0.69 6.95
C PRO A 20 -4.30 -0.71 6.88
N LEU A 21 -4.83 -1.46 5.93
CA LEU A 21 -6.27 -1.64 5.76
C LEU A 21 -6.61 -3.12 5.91
N ARG A 22 -7.63 -3.40 6.69
CA ARG A 22 -8.10 -4.77 6.85
C ARG A 22 -8.89 -5.19 5.62
N LEU A 23 -8.96 -6.51 5.40
CA LEU A 23 -9.74 -7.03 4.28
C LEU A 23 -11.18 -6.52 4.30
N SER A 24 -11.78 -6.49 5.47
CA SER A 24 -13.16 -6.00 5.60
C SER A 24 -13.28 -4.53 5.23
N GLU A 25 -12.27 -3.73 5.56
CA GLU A 25 -12.27 -2.32 5.18
C GLU A 25 -12.11 -2.17 3.67
N ILE A 26 -11.19 -2.93 3.09
CA ILE A 26 -10.97 -2.90 1.64
C ILE A 26 -12.28 -3.27 0.93
N LYS A 27 -12.90 -4.35 1.38
CA LYS A 27 -14.16 -4.81 0.80
C LYS A 27 -15.22 -3.73 0.87
N GLY A 28 -15.42 -3.14 2.05
CA GLY A 28 -16.42 -2.10 2.24
C GLY A 28 -16.20 -0.89 1.36
N LEU A 29 -14.95 -0.45 1.28
CA LEU A 29 -14.62 0.72 0.47
C LEU A 29 -14.81 0.44 -1.01
N LEU A 30 -14.42 -0.75 -1.47
CA LEU A 30 -14.59 -1.12 -2.86
C LEU A 30 -16.05 -1.25 -3.24
N GLU A 31 -16.86 -1.79 -2.33
CA GLU A 31 -18.29 -1.99 -2.62
C GLU A 31 -19.05 -0.68 -2.77
N MET A 32 -18.56 0.38 -2.14
CA MET A 32 -19.17 1.69 -2.30
C MET A 32 -19.08 2.18 -3.75
N ASP A 33 -18.04 1.77 -4.45
CA ASP A 33 -17.80 2.20 -5.83
C ASP A 33 -18.15 1.14 -6.86
N LEU A 34 -17.89 -0.11 -6.55
CA LEU A 34 -17.94 -1.20 -7.53
C LEU A 34 -19.13 -2.14 -7.31
N GLY A 35 -19.91 -1.95 -6.25
CA GLY A 35 -20.99 -2.83 -5.91
C GLY A 35 -20.52 -4.04 -5.12
N GLN A 36 -21.40 -5.01 -4.95
CA GLN A 36 -21.13 -6.16 -4.09
C GLN A 36 -19.96 -7.00 -4.62
N LEU A 37 -19.06 -7.35 -3.72
CA LEU A 37 -17.87 -8.14 -4.04
C LEU A 37 -17.68 -9.25 -3.02
N GLU A 38 -17.10 -10.36 -3.47
CA GLU A 38 -16.76 -11.46 -2.57
C GLU A 38 -15.35 -11.29 -2.04
N LEU A 39 -15.15 -11.74 -0.82
CA LEU A 39 -13.80 -11.69 -0.21
C LEU A 39 -12.78 -12.46 -1.03
N SER A 40 -13.20 -13.56 -1.64
CA SER A 40 -12.29 -14.35 -2.47
C SER A 40 -11.77 -13.53 -3.66
N SER A 41 -12.62 -12.70 -4.24
CA SER A 41 -12.22 -11.82 -5.35
C SER A 41 -11.16 -10.82 -4.90
N ILE A 42 -11.33 -10.30 -3.69
CA ILE A 42 -10.39 -9.33 -3.15
C ILE A 42 -9.04 -10.00 -2.85
N LYS A 43 -9.07 -11.21 -2.30
CA LYS A 43 -7.84 -11.96 -2.03
C LYS A 43 -7.07 -12.28 -3.31
N ILE A 44 -7.80 -12.67 -4.36
CA ILE A 44 -7.20 -12.95 -5.66
C ILE A 44 -6.57 -11.67 -6.22
N ALA A 45 -7.27 -10.56 -6.09
CA ALA A 45 -6.75 -9.28 -6.57
C ALA A 45 -5.49 -8.86 -5.81
N LEU A 46 -5.47 -9.10 -4.48
CA LEU A 46 -4.28 -8.81 -3.68
C LEU A 46 -3.09 -9.65 -4.13
N ASN A 47 -3.32 -10.93 -4.42
CA ASN A 47 -2.26 -11.79 -4.94
C ASN A 47 -1.73 -11.29 -6.28
N SER A 48 -2.63 -10.85 -7.15
CA SER A 48 -2.23 -10.29 -8.44
C SER A 48 -1.43 -9.02 -8.26
N LEU A 49 -1.80 -8.22 -7.28
CA LEU A 49 -1.08 -6.99 -6.99
C LEU A 49 0.32 -7.31 -6.45
N GLU A 50 0.44 -8.32 -5.60
CA GLU A 50 1.75 -8.77 -5.13
C GLU A 50 2.64 -9.19 -6.29
N GLU A 51 2.08 -9.92 -7.25
CA GLU A 51 2.84 -10.33 -8.42
C GLU A 51 3.29 -9.14 -9.26
N ARG A 52 2.46 -8.10 -9.32
CA ARG A 52 2.82 -6.88 -10.03
C ARG A 52 4.07 -6.23 -9.47
N TYR A 53 4.28 -6.37 -8.17
CA TYR A 53 5.42 -5.75 -7.49
C TYR A 53 6.65 -6.64 -7.37
N GLN A 54 6.61 -7.85 -7.92
CA GLN A 54 7.81 -8.67 -7.99
C GLN A 54 8.87 -7.93 -8.81
N ASN A 55 10.10 -8.04 -8.41
CA ASN A 55 11.22 -7.37 -9.08
C ASN A 55 11.16 -5.84 -9.00
N THR A 56 10.38 -5.32 -8.08
CA THR A 56 10.35 -3.88 -7.80
C THR A 56 10.79 -3.67 -6.35
N SER A 57 10.87 -2.41 -5.96
CA SER A 57 11.24 -2.07 -4.58
C SER A 57 10.05 -2.07 -3.63
N ILE A 58 8.84 -2.30 -4.13
CA ILE A 58 7.61 -2.20 -3.36
C ILE A 58 7.04 -3.60 -3.11
N GLU A 59 6.36 -3.75 -2.00
CA GLU A 59 5.67 -5.00 -1.68
C GLU A 59 4.38 -4.71 -0.93
N ILE A 60 3.46 -5.67 -0.99
CA ILE A 60 2.28 -5.66 -0.14
C ILE A 60 2.61 -6.53 1.05
N LYS A 61 2.44 -5.99 2.24
CA LYS A 61 2.74 -6.71 3.47
C LYS A 61 1.49 -6.83 4.31
N GLU A 62 1.21 -8.03 4.80
CA GLU A 62 0.16 -8.22 5.78
C GLU A 62 0.77 -8.04 7.16
N VAL A 63 0.20 -7.13 7.94
CA VAL A 63 0.62 -6.89 9.32
C VAL A 63 -0.60 -7.07 10.21
N ALA A 64 -0.41 -6.94 11.53
CA ALA A 64 -1.48 -7.19 12.49
C ALA A 64 -2.73 -6.38 12.21
N SER A 65 -2.57 -5.14 11.75
CA SER A 65 -3.71 -4.25 11.51
C SER A 65 -4.23 -4.27 10.08
N GLY A 66 -3.70 -5.14 9.21
CA GLY A 66 -4.21 -5.27 7.86
C GLY A 66 -3.11 -5.35 6.81
N TYR A 67 -3.42 -4.91 5.60
CA TYR A 67 -2.50 -4.93 4.48
C TYR A 67 -2.00 -3.53 4.19
N ARG A 68 -0.74 -3.41 3.79
CA ARG A 68 -0.18 -2.12 3.42
C ARG A 68 0.85 -2.28 2.32
N LEU A 69 1.06 -1.19 1.58
CA LEU A 69 2.16 -1.09 0.64
C LEU A 69 3.36 -0.55 1.40
N GLN A 70 4.51 -1.13 1.16
CA GLN A 70 5.73 -0.68 1.80
C GLN A 70 6.93 -0.95 0.90
N VAL A 71 8.03 -0.30 1.20
CA VAL A 71 9.29 -0.55 0.51
C VAL A 71 9.89 -1.82 1.08
N LYS A 72 10.42 -2.67 0.20
CA LYS A 72 11.04 -3.92 0.64
C LYS A 72 12.22 -3.65 1.55
N GLN A 73 12.42 -4.54 2.50
CA GLN A 73 13.45 -4.37 3.52
C GLN A 73 14.86 -4.23 2.95
N GLU A 74 15.12 -4.86 1.81
CA GLU A 74 16.45 -4.78 1.20
C GLU A 74 16.83 -3.34 0.83
N PHE A 75 15.87 -2.45 0.74
CA PHE A 75 16.10 -1.04 0.44
C PHE A 75 16.11 -0.16 1.68
N SER A 76 15.99 -0.76 2.87
CA SER A 76 16.01 -0.02 4.13
C SER A 76 17.24 0.86 4.32
N PRO A 77 18.47 0.40 3.97
CA PRO A 77 19.63 1.26 4.15
C PRO A 77 19.52 2.59 3.41
N CYS A 78 19.03 2.56 2.17
CA CYS A 78 18.84 3.79 1.40
C CYS A 78 17.85 4.71 2.07
N LEU A 79 16.73 4.13 2.55
CA LEU A 79 15.68 4.91 3.18
C LEU A 79 16.12 5.48 4.52
N SER A 80 16.87 4.69 5.29
CA SER A 80 17.40 5.18 6.58
C SER A 80 18.28 6.40 6.38
N THR A 81 19.11 6.36 5.36
CA THR A 81 19.97 7.50 5.04
C THR A 81 19.13 8.71 4.68
N LEU A 82 18.14 8.50 3.83
CA LEU A 82 17.22 9.57 3.41
C LEU A 82 16.46 10.15 4.59
N TRP A 83 15.92 9.29 5.43
CA TRP A 83 15.12 9.74 6.57
C TRP A 83 15.95 10.53 7.57
N ASN A 84 17.16 10.08 7.87
CA ASN A 84 18.03 10.82 8.77
C ASN A 84 18.37 12.19 8.22
N ASP A 85 18.76 12.22 6.95
CA ASP A 85 19.08 13.46 6.27
C ASP A 85 17.85 14.35 6.15
N LYS A 86 16.75 13.75 5.77
CA LYS A 86 15.48 14.47 5.59
C LYS A 86 14.96 15.02 6.91
N SER A 87 15.13 14.29 8.01
CA SER A 87 14.70 14.77 9.32
C SER A 87 15.37 16.10 9.65
N GLN A 88 16.67 16.17 9.43
CA GLN A 88 17.43 17.39 9.69
C GLN A 88 16.97 18.50 8.76
N ARG A 89 16.79 18.18 7.50
CA ARG A 89 16.36 19.17 6.50
C ARG A 89 14.95 19.68 6.76
N ILE A 90 14.06 18.76 7.12
CA ILE A 90 12.68 19.14 7.39
C ILE A 90 12.59 20.08 8.57
N SER A 91 13.33 19.80 9.64
CA SER A 91 13.38 20.69 10.78
C SER A 91 13.83 22.08 10.35
N LYS A 92 14.87 22.13 9.56
CA LYS A 92 15.43 23.38 9.09
C LYS A 92 14.44 24.12 8.19
N SER A 93 13.85 23.38 7.26
CA SER A 93 12.85 23.96 6.35
C SER A 93 11.65 24.51 7.06
N LEU A 94 11.16 23.78 8.06
CA LEU A 94 10.01 24.24 8.83
C LEU A 94 10.34 25.52 9.58
N MET A 95 11.55 25.66 10.04
CA MET A 95 11.98 26.87 10.72
C MET A 95 12.14 28.04 9.76
N GLU A 96 12.50 27.73 8.53
CA GLU A 96 12.70 28.77 7.51
C GLU A 96 11.39 29.26 6.89
N THR A 97 10.41 28.39 6.91
CA THR A 97 9.10 28.74 6.34
C THR A 97 8.13 29.16 7.40
#